data_2826cda8ed3eeaca31874790137c5089
#
_entry.id   2826cda8ed3eeaca31874790137c5089
#
_cell.length_a   1.000
_cell.length_b   1.000
_cell.length_c   1.000
_cell.angle_alpha   90.00
_cell.angle_beta   90.00
_cell.angle_gamma   90.00
#
_symmetry.space_group_name_H-M   'P 1'
#
loop_
_entity.id
_entity.type
_entity.pdbx_description
1 polymer ?
#
loop_
_entity_poly.entity_id
_entity_poly.type
_entity_poly.pdbx_seq_one_letter_code
_entity_poly.pdbx_strand_id
1 'polypeptide(L)'
;TLSKNLIPVLEMVKELDFRKRTITTNGSQLFNKVGNKMIIDHLIDNGWNHLNVSRPAINNEQSKRIMRFNNEEGFCSNEMMKEIFRITNESPMKHRLSCLLLKECVNSVPKMKEYLDTYLDLGCNNFIFRELMDYDKDAINFEKTQYCVENKVRLNDIWAEIDKYPEFEKYLNILGYYYYVEIYKYKGATVASESANMVQQGIEVGKHQDQVYEMVYHPNGNLCASWVDSERILDRYVK
;
A
#
# COMPACT_ATOMS: atom_id res chain seq x y z
N THR A 1 -2.73 11.64 5.74
CA THR A 1 -2.51 12.01 7.17
C THR A 1 -2.17 13.49 7.38
N LEU A 2 -2.02 14.29 6.33
CA LEU A 2 -1.74 15.74 6.42
C LEU A 2 -2.99 16.62 6.28
N SER A 3 -4.12 16.04 5.91
CA SER A 3 -5.35 16.81 5.71
C SER A 3 -5.92 17.31 7.04
N LYS A 4 -6.28 18.60 7.11
CA LYS A 4 -7.04 19.18 8.24
C LYS A 4 -8.38 18.50 8.48
N ASN A 5 -8.90 17.81 7.47
CA ASN A 5 -10.17 17.08 7.53
C ASN A 5 -9.99 15.62 7.95
N LEU A 6 -8.78 15.18 8.30
CA LEU A 6 -8.54 13.77 8.64
C LEU A 6 -9.47 13.30 9.77
N ILE A 7 -9.45 13.98 10.91
CA ILE A 7 -10.23 13.54 12.08
C ILE A 7 -11.73 13.53 11.78
N PRO A 8 -12.35 14.58 11.23
CA PRO A 8 -13.74 14.53 10.81
C PRO A 8 -14.08 13.37 9.86
N VAL A 9 -13.18 13.03 8.94
CA VAL A 9 -13.37 11.87 8.03
C VAL A 9 -13.31 10.56 8.81
N LEU A 10 -12.38 10.40 9.76
CA LEU A 10 -12.28 9.18 10.58
C LEU A 10 -13.56 8.97 11.40
N GLU A 11 -14.09 10.03 12.00
CA GLU A 11 -15.32 10.02 12.79
C GLU A 11 -16.55 9.68 11.92
N MET A 12 -16.68 10.32 10.76
CA MET A 12 -17.75 10.04 9.81
C MET A 12 -17.71 8.58 9.33
N VAL A 13 -16.53 8.07 8.99
CA VAL A 13 -16.39 6.69 8.51
C VAL A 13 -16.66 5.67 9.62
N LYS A 14 -16.48 6.04 10.88
CA LYS A 14 -16.84 5.19 12.03
C LYS A 14 -18.34 4.88 12.07
N GLU A 15 -19.19 5.84 11.71
CA GLU A 15 -20.64 5.69 11.64
C GLU A 15 -21.10 4.75 10.51
N LEU A 16 -20.22 4.52 9.52
CA LEU A 16 -20.48 3.60 8.41
C LEU A 16 -20.01 2.21 8.80
N ASP A 17 -20.87 1.20 8.68
CA ASP A 17 -20.58 -0.19 9.07
C ASP A 17 -19.66 -0.92 8.06
N PHE A 18 -18.49 -0.35 7.80
CA PHE A 18 -17.48 -1.01 6.97
C PHE A 18 -16.77 -2.13 7.74
N ARG A 19 -16.83 -3.35 7.22
CA ARG A 19 -16.13 -4.50 7.76
C ARG A 19 -14.60 -4.29 7.82
N LYS A 20 -14.04 -3.57 6.85
CA LYS A 20 -12.60 -3.30 6.77
C LYS A 20 -12.37 -1.81 6.49
N ARG A 21 -11.63 -1.18 7.39
CA ARG A 21 -11.19 0.22 7.26
C ARG A 21 -9.67 0.22 7.18
N THR A 22 -9.15 0.57 6.00
CA THR A 22 -7.72 0.56 5.73
C THR A 22 -7.22 1.98 5.46
N ILE A 23 -6.12 2.35 6.09
CA ILE A 23 -5.36 3.52 5.70
C ILE A 23 -4.02 3.09 5.11
N THR A 24 -3.61 3.72 4.00
CA THR A 24 -2.29 3.56 3.41
C THR A 24 -1.51 4.86 3.57
N THR A 25 -0.32 4.78 4.11
CA THR A 25 0.50 5.94 4.44
C THR A 25 1.99 5.61 4.29
N ASN A 26 2.82 6.64 4.15
CA ASN A 26 4.28 6.52 4.29
C ASN A 26 4.75 6.54 5.76
N GLY A 27 3.83 6.62 6.72
CA GLY A 27 4.12 6.62 8.15
C GLY A 27 4.56 7.96 8.75
N SER A 28 4.91 8.95 7.92
CA SER A 28 5.61 10.19 8.32
C SER A 28 4.89 11.05 9.37
N GLN A 29 3.57 10.94 9.47
CA GLN A 29 2.78 11.82 10.35
C GLN A 29 2.03 11.07 11.45
N LEU A 30 2.23 9.76 11.59
CA LEU A 30 1.44 8.94 12.53
C LEU A 30 1.62 9.36 13.99
N PHE A 31 2.79 9.90 14.35
CA PHE A 31 3.10 10.36 15.70
C PHE A 31 2.83 11.84 15.93
N ASN A 32 2.40 12.58 14.91
CA ASN A 32 1.99 13.97 15.09
C ASN A 32 0.71 14.02 15.92
N LYS A 33 0.63 15.03 16.78
CA LYS A 33 -0.53 15.24 17.65
C LYS A 33 -1.59 16.10 16.96
N VAL A 34 -2.84 15.67 17.14
CA VAL A 34 -4.03 16.47 16.90
C VAL A 34 -4.80 16.52 18.22
N GLY A 35 -4.88 17.71 18.81
CA GLY A 35 -5.30 17.82 20.20
C GLY A 35 -4.29 17.13 21.16
N ASN A 36 -4.78 16.25 22.01
CA ASN A 36 -3.95 15.53 23.01
C ASN A 36 -3.52 14.14 22.57
N LYS A 37 -3.92 13.69 21.35
CA LYS A 37 -3.66 12.32 20.85
C LYS A 37 -2.83 12.34 19.59
N MET A 38 -2.03 11.30 19.38
CA MET A 38 -1.33 11.07 18.12
C MET A 38 -2.33 10.66 17.02
N ILE A 39 -1.97 10.86 15.75
CA ILE A 39 -2.79 10.43 14.62
C ILE A 39 -3.05 8.92 14.65
N ILE A 40 -2.05 8.12 15.01
CA ILE A 40 -2.22 6.67 15.14
C ILE A 40 -3.26 6.30 16.21
N ASP A 41 -3.33 7.03 17.32
CA ASP A 41 -4.33 6.81 18.36
C ASP A 41 -5.75 7.15 17.85
N HIS A 42 -5.88 8.26 17.11
CA HIS A 42 -7.15 8.62 16.47
C HIS A 42 -7.63 7.54 15.49
N LEU A 43 -6.72 6.93 14.73
CA LEU A 43 -7.07 5.82 13.83
C LEU A 43 -7.61 4.62 14.60
N ILE A 44 -6.95 4.23 15.69
CA ILE A 44 -7.37 3.10 16.53
C ILE A 44 -8.73 3.39 17.19
N ASP A 45 -8.89 4.56 17.81
CA ASP A 45 -10.11 4.95 18.52
C ASP A 45 -11.34 5.05 17.58
N ASN A 46 -11.12 5.37 16.32
CA ASN A 46 -12.17 5.40 15.29
C ASN A 46 -12.35 4.06 14.56
N GLY A 47 -11.77 2.96 15.10
CA GLY A 47 -12.02 1.62 14.61
C GLY A 47 -11.38 1.32 13.25
N TRP A 48 -10.33 2.05 12.87
CA TRP A 48 -9.52 1.70 11.71
C TRP A 48 -8.70 0.47 12.05
N ASN A 49 -8.92 -0.61 11.31
CA ASN A 49 -8.45 -1.94 11.67
C ASN A 49 -7.31 -2.45 10.79
N HIS A 50 -6.90 -1.69 9.77
CA HIS A 50 -5.77 -2.01 8.91
C HIS A 50 -4.93 -0.77 8.60
N LEU A 51 -3.64 -0.87 8.86
CA LEU A 51 -2.63 0.15 8.56
C LEU A 51 -1.62 -0.42 7.55
N ASN A 52 -1.63 0.08 6.31
CA ASN A 52 -0.59 -0.22 5.33
C ASN A 52 0.47 0.88 5.38
N VAL A 53 1.71 0.51 5.68
CA VAL A 53 2.84 1.44 5.67
C VAL A 53 3.71 1.17 4.45
N SER A 54 3.92 2.18 3.62
CA SER A 54 4.77 2.07 2.43
C SER A 54 6.24 2.20 2.81
N ARG A 55 7.05 1.22 2.43
CA ARG A 55 8.48 1.19 2.71
C ARG A 55 9.23 0.48 1.56
N PRO A 56 9.87 1.21 0.64
CA PRO A 56 10.48 0.59 -0.54
C PRO A 56 11.86 -0.04 -0.29
N ALA A 57 12.58 0.37 0.77
CA ALA A 57 13.93 -0.10 1.06
C ALA A 57 14.20 -0.23 2.56
N ILE A 58 15.16 -1.08 2.92
CA ILE A 58 15.63 -1.27 4.30
C ILE A 58 16.33 0.00 4.80
N ASN A 59 17.20 0.56 3.97
CA ASN A 59 17.99 1.73 4.31
C ASN A 59 17.14 3.00 4.32
N ASN A 60 17.26 3.80 5.40
CA ASN A 60 16.52 5.04 5.58
C ASN A 60 16.79 6.05 4.47
N GLU A 61 18.06 6.28 4.10
CA GLU A 61 18.44 7.27 3.08
C GLU A 61 17.93 6.86 1.69
N GLN A 62 18.01 5.56 1.36
CA GLN A 62 17.47 5.03 0.13
C GLN A 62 15.94 5.21 0.05
N SER A 63 15.24 4.92 1.16
CA SER A 63 13.79 5.11 1.25
C SER A 63 13.39 6.59 1.12
N LYS A 64 14.13 7.52 1.76
CA LYS A 64 13.90 8.97 1.61
C LYS A 64 14.00 9.40 0.14
N ARG A 65 15.07 8.97 -0.53
CA ARG A 65 15.32 9.30 -1.94
C ARG A 65 14.20 8.81 -2.85
N ILE A 66 13.80 7.52 -2.72
CA ILE A 66 12.77 6.91 -3.56
C ILE A 66 11.41 7.55 -3.32
N MET A 67 11.06 7.78 -2.07
CA MET A 67 9.77 8.37 -1.70
C MET A 67 9.73 9.89 -1.88
N ARG A 68 10.83 10.52 -2.27
CA ARG A 68 10.97 11.96 -2.55
C ARG A 68 10.45 12.85 -1.40
N PHE A 69 10.91 12.58 -0.19
CA PHE A 69 10.59 13.44 0.94
C PHE A 69 11.20 14.83 0.77
N ASN A 70 10.37 15.87 0.87
CA ASN A 70 10.78 17.26 0.69
C ASN A 70 11.56 17.83 1.88
N ASN A 71 11.41 17.23 3.06
CA ASN A 71 12.12 17.59 4.28
C ASN A 71 12.48 16.33 5.09
N GLU A 72 13.53 16.43 5.88
CA GLU A 72 13.99 15.30 6.73
C GLU A 72 13.05 15.03 7.91
N GLU A 73 12.37 16.04 8.42
CA GLU A 73 11.49 15.96 9.59
C GLU A 73 10.23 15.09 9.36
N GLY A 74 9.84 14.90 8.11
CA GLY A 74 8.66 14.12 7.75
C GLY A 74 8.92 12.64 7.48
N PHE A 75 10.15 12.15 7.59
CA PHE A 75 10.48 10.77 7.24
C PHE A 75 10.20 9.78 8.38
N CYS A 76 9.55 8.65 8.06
CA CYS A 76 9.37 7.56 9.01
C CYS A 76 10.61 6.66 9.03
N SER A 77 11.46 6.80 10.05
CA SER A 77 12.69 6.01 10.22
C SER A 77 12.39 4.57 10.65
N ASN A 78 13.41 3.71 10.67
CA ASN A 78 13.26 2.34 11.17
C ASN A 78 12.89 2.30 12.67
N GLU A 79 13.35 3.26 13.46
CA GLU A 79 12.95 3.41 14.87
C GLU A 79 11.47 3.74 15.00
N MET A 80 10.97 4.65 14.17
CA MET A 80 9.55 4.97 14.10
C MET A 80 8.73 3.77 13.60
N MET A 81 9.23 3.01 12.63
CA MET A 81 8.59 1.78 12.16
C MET A 81 8.45 0.75 13.28
N LYS A 82 9.51 0.55 14.08
CA LYS A 82 9.48 -0.33 15.25
C LYS A 82 8.38 0.08 16.23
N GLU A 83 8.24 1.37 16.49
CA GLU A 83 7.20 1.88 17.40
C GLU A 83 5.79 1.72 16.79
N ILE A 84 5.61 1.93 15.49
CA ILE A 84 4.34 1.64 14.79
C ILE A 84 3.95 0.16 14.96
N PHE A 85 4.90 -0.76 14.76
CA PHE A 85 4.64 -2.19 14.91
C PHE A 85 4.32 -2.57 16.35
N ARG A 86 5.03 -1.98 17.33
CA ARG A 86 4.72 -2.18 18.76
C ARG A 86 3.28 -1.76 19.07
N ILE A 87 2.89 -0.53 18.73
CA ILE A 87 1.53 -0.01 18.98
C ILE A 87 0.47 -0.87 18.31
N THR A 88 0.68 -1.25 17.06
CA THR A 88 -0.31 -2.04 16.31
C THR A 88 -0.38 -3.48 16.79
N ASN A 89 0.71 -4.09 17.25
CA ASN A 89 0.71 -5.42 17.85
C ASN A 89 -0.04 -5.45 19.20
N GLU A 90 -0.06 -4.34 19.92
CA GLU A 90 -0.76 -4.18 21.20
C GLU A 90 -2.21 -3.68 21.05
N SER A 91 -2.69 -3.48 19.83
CA SER A 91 -4.00 -2.92 19.51
C SER A 91 -4.83 -3.85 18.59
N PRO A 92 -6.13 -3.58 18.40
CA PRO A 92 -6.94 -4.30 17.41
C PRO A 92 -6.53 -4.03 15.95
N MET A 93 -5.75 -2.98 15.69
CA MET A 93 -5.31 -2.59 14.35
C MET A 93 -4.22 -3.55 13.86
N LYS A 94 -4.40 -4.10 12.68
CA LYS A 94 -3.38 -4.92 11.99
C LYS A 94 -2.53 -4.04 11.09
N HIS A 95 -1.22 -4.17 11.19
CA HIS A 95 -0.32 -3.51 10.25
C HIS A 95 0.03 -4.41 9.06
N ARG A 96 0.44 -3.78 7.96
CA ARG A 96 1.06 -4.42 6.80
C ARG A 96 2.14 -3.51 6.27
N LEU A 97 3.34 -4.04 6.06
CA LEU A 97 4.41 -3.34 5.38
C LEU A 97 4.32 -3.57 3.88
N SER A 98 4.21 -2.49 3.11
CA SER A 98 4.08 -2.52 1.65
C SER A 98 5.40 -2.12 1.01
N CYS A 99 6.02 -3.06 0.30
CA CYS A 99 7.26 -2.87 -0.45
C CYS A 99 6.97 -2.89 -1.95
N LEU A 100 7.37 -1.84 -2.63
CA LEU A 100 7.38 -1.80 -4.09
C LEU A 100 8.70 -2.40 -4.57
N LEU A 101 8.62 -3.42 -5.42
CA LEU A 101 9.80 -4.06 -6.03
C LEU A 101 10.44 -3.11 -7.04
N LEU A 102 11.70 -2.78 -6.82
CA LEU A 102 12.46 -1.87 -7.66
C LEU A 102 13.85 -2.43 -7.90
N LYS A 103 14.38 -2.24 -9.12
CA LYS A 103 15.74 -2.71 -9.50
C LYS A 103 16.83 -2.21 -8.55
N GLU A 104 16.68 -1.00 -8.02
CA GLU A 104 17.64 -0.41 -7.08
C GLU A 104 17.45 -0.85 -5.62
N CYS A 105 16.40 -1.60 -5.28
CA CYS A 105 16.07 -2.00 -3.90
C CYS A 105 15.87 -3.51 -3.77
N VAL A 106 14.60 -3.91 -3.61
CA VAL A 106 14.22 -5.33 -3.53
C VAL A 106 13.93 -5.82 -4.95
N ASN A 107 14.89 -6.53 -5.52
CA ASN A 107 14.87 -6.95 -6.93
C ASN A 107 15.05 -8.46 -7.14
N SER A 108 15.18 -9.25 -6.07
CA SER A 108 15.43 -10.68 -6.09
C SER A 108 14.98 -11.32 -4.78
N VAL A 109 14.84 -12.65 -4.76
CA VAL A 109 14.46 -13.39 -3.54
C VAL A 109 15.48 -13.20 -2.41
N PRO A 110 16.81 -13.21 -2.61
CA PRO A 110 17.76 -12.87 -1.54
C PRO A 110 17.54 -11.48 -0.93
N LYS A 111 17.26 -10.46 -1.77
CA LYS A 111 16.95 -9.11 -1.28
C LYS A 111 15.61 -9.04 -0.58
N MET A 112 14.61 -9.82 -1.02
CA MET A 112 13.35 -9.96 -0.32
C MET A 112 13.53 -10.58 1.07
N LYS A 113 14.37 -11.60 1.20
CA LYS A 113 14.71 -12.20 2.51
C LYS A 113 15.39 -11.22 3.44
N GLU A 114 16.39 -10.48 2.96
CA GLU A 114 17.06 -9.43 3.74
C GLU A 114 16.06 -8.39 4.26
N TYR A 115 15.12 -7.99 3.40
CA TYR A 115 14.04 -7.08 3.75
C TYR A 115 13.11 -7.67 4.82
N LEU A 116 12.65 -8.89 4.61
CA LEU A 116 11.77 -9.59 5.55
C LEU A 116 12.42 -9.76 6.92
N ASP A 117 13.66 -10.26 6.96
CA ASP A 117 14.38 -10.49 8.22
C ASP A 117 14.56 -9.18 9.00
N THR A 118 14.97 -8.10 8.32
CA THR A 118 15.14 -6.79 8.97
C THR A 118 13.84 -6.31 9.64
N TYR A 119 12.70 -6.40 8.93
CA TYR A 119 11.45 -5.89 9.49
C TYR A 119 10.74 -6.87 10.42
N LEU A 120 11.01 -8.17 10.33
CA LEU A 120 10.63 -9.15 11.35
C LEU A 120 11.29 -8.82 12.69
N ASP A 121 12.58 -8.49 12.68
CA ASP A 121 13.33 -8.08 13.89
C ASP A 121 12.79 -6.78 14.48
N LEU A 122 12.17 -5.93 13.69
CA LEU A 122 11.47 -4.73 14.16
C LEU A 122 10.02 -4.99 14.62
N GLY A 123 9.51 -6.23 14.48
CA GLY A 123 8.18 -6.64 14.94
C GLY A 123 7.08 -6.65 13.86
N CYS A 124 7.43 -6.49 12.59
CA CYS A 124 6.48 -6.64 11.48
C CYS A 124 6.24 -8.12 11.19
N ASN A 125 4.98 -8.53 11.02
CA ASN A 125 4.62 -9.92 10.72
C ASN A 125 3.70 -10.07 9.48
N ASN A 126 3.45 -8.99 8.76
CA ASN A 126 2.59 -8.99 7.59
C ASN A 126 3.17 -8.07 6.51
N PHE A 127 3.45 -8.64 5.35
CA PHE A 127 4.13 -7.97 4.24
C PHE A 127 3.33 -8.10 2.96
N ILE A 128 3.46 -7.09 2.10
CA ILE A 128 3.02 -7.18 0.72
C ILE A 128 4.08 -6.59 -0.20
N PHE A 129 4.48 -7.38 -1.19
CA PHE A 129 5.35 -6.96 -2.28
C PHE A 129 4.50 -6.68 -3.51
N ARG A 130 4.79 -5.58 -4.19
CA ARG A 130 4.09 -5.16 -5.41
C ARG A 130 5.07 -4.83 -6.50
N GLU A 131 4.73 -5.19 -7.72
CA GLU A 131 5.45 -4.67 -8.87
C GLU A 131 4.90 -3.30 -9.29
N LEU A 132 5.72 -2.53 -10.00
CA LEU A 132 5.25 -1.32 -10.69
C LEU A 132 4.20 -1.70 -11.72
N MET A 133 3.08 -1.00 -11.71
CA MET A 133 1.97 -1.26 -12.61
C MET A 133 2.36 -1.00 -14.07
N ASP A 134 1.79 -1.78 -14.98
CA ASP A 134 1.80 -1.47 -16.40
C ASP A 134 0.66 -0.49 -16.68
N TYR A 135 1.02 0.64 -17.26
CA TYR A 135 0.06 1.66 -17.71
C TYR A 135 0.02 1.68 -19.23
N ASP A 136 -1.14 2.05 -19.77
CA ASP A 136 -1.22 2.37 -21.20
C ASP A 136 -0.29 3.55 -21.49
N LYS A 137 0.55 3.40 -22.54
CA LYS A 137 1.56 4.39 -22.90
C LYS A 137 0.97 5.76 -23.25
N ASP A 138 -0.30 5.76 -23.70
CA ASP A 138 -1.02 6.96 -24.12
C ASP A 138 -1.77 7.64 -22.95
N ALA A 139 -1.91 6.99 -21.81
CA ALA A 139 -2.74 7.46 -20.70
C ALA A 139 -1.98 8.27 -19.64
N ILE A 140 -0.63 8.31 -19.67
CA ILE A 140 0.17 8.84 -18.54
C ILE A 140 1.38 9.64 -19.06
N ASN A 141 1.76 10.67 -18.27
CA ASN A 141 2.98 11.44 -18.44
C ASN A 141 4.18 10.52 -18.75
N PHE A 142 4.82 10.75 -19.88
CA PHE A 142 5.93 10.00 -20.44
C PHE A 142 7.04 9.69 -19.43
N GLU A 143 7.43 10.67 -18.60
CA GLU A 143 8.49 10.49 -17.58
C GLU A 143 8.13 9.43 -16.52
N LYS A 144 6.86 9.38 -16.07
CA LYS A 144 6.40 8.38 -15.10
C LYS A 144 6.37 6.99 -15.71
N THR A 145 5.93 6.89 -16.94
CA THR A 145 5.90 5.62 -17.69
C THR A 145 7.30 5.10 -17.92
N GLN A 146 8.23 5.96 -18.32
CA GLN A 146 9.63 5.60 -18.51
C GLN A 146 10.26 5.07 -17.22
N TYR A 147 10.07 5.77 -16.08
CA TYR A 147 10.55 5.31 -14.78
C TYR A 147 10.02 3.91 -14.45
N CYS A 148 8.72 3.66 -14.66
CA CYS A 148 8.14 2.34 -14.40
C CYS A 148 8.77 1.25 -15.26
N VAL A 149 8.97 1.49 -16.56
CA VAL A 149 9.61 0.53 -17.47
C VAL A 149 11.05 0.23 -17.06
N GLU A 150 11.81 1.27 -16.72
CA GLU A 150 13.23 1.15 -16.38
C GLU A 150 13.46 0.46 -15.03
N ASN A 151 12.60 0.69 -14.05
CA ASN A 151 12.80 0.22 -12.67
C ASN A 151 11.95 -0.97 -12.27
N LYS A 152 11.06 -1.44 -13.14
CA LYS A 152 10.17 -2.56 -12.86
C LYS A 152 10.95 -3.87 -12.61
N VAL A 153 10.58 -4.54 -11.53
CA VAL A 153 10.92 -5.93 -11.25
C VAL A 153 9.63 -6.74 -11.35
N ARG A 154 9.63 -7.76 -12.21
CA ARG A 154 8.44 -8.58 -12.43
C ARG A 154 8.30 -9.62 -11.31
N LEU A 155 7.11 -9.73 -10.76
CA LEU A 155 6.81 -10.76 -9.76
C LEU A 155 6.92 -12.17 -10.32
N ASN A 156 6.66 -12.37 -11.61
CA ASN A 156 6.86 -13.67 -12.26
C ASN A 156 8.31 -14.19 -12.11
N ASP A 157 9.29 -13.30 -12.18
CA ASP A 157 10.71 -13.67 -12.01
C ASP A 157 10.98 -14.06 -10.54
N ILE A 158 10.38 -13.33 -9.59
CA ILE A 158 10.45 -13.65 -8.16
C ILE A 158 9.78 -15.02 -7.89
N TRP A 159 8.58 -15.24 -8.40
CA TRP A 159 7.85 -16.50 -8.19
C TRP A 159 8.57 -17.71 -8.79
N ALA A 160 9.19 -17.56 -9.96
CA ALA A 160 10.00 -18.63 -10.57
C ALA A 160 11.25 -19.00 -9.75
N GLU A 161 11.74 -18.07 -8.94
CA GLU A 161 12.93 -18.28 -8.10
C GLU A 161 12.57 -18.74 -6.69
N ILE A 162 11.44 -18.30 -6.12
CA ILE A 162 11.11 -18.45 -4.70
C ILE A 162 11.01 -19.91 -4.27
N ASP A 163 10.63 -20.82 -5.18
CA ASP A 163 10.53 -22.25 -4.92
C ASP A 163 11.89 -22.92 -4.61
N LYS A 164 13.00 -22.23 -4.90
CA LYS A 164 14.35 -22.68 -4.53
C LYS A 164 14.69 -22.42 -3.06
N TYR A 165 13.83 -21.68 -2.35
CA TYR A 165 14.03 -21.25 -0.98
C TYR A 165 12.99 -21.91 -0.07
N PRO A 166 13.32 -23.04 0.58
CA PRO A 166 12.37 -23.86 1.36
C PRO A 166 11.77 -23.15 2.57
N GLU A 167 12.36 -22.03 2.99
CA GLU A 167 11.81 -21.20 4.06
C GLU A 167 10.55 -20.41 3.67
N PHE A 168 10.22 -20.34 2.36
CA PHE A 168 8.96 -19.80 1.86
C PHE A 168 7.97 -20.95 1.64
N GLU A 169 7.04 -21.08 2.54
CA GLU A 169 5.95 -22.07 2.42
C GLU A 169 4.78 -21.44 1.66
N LYS A 170 4.45 -21.95 0.48
CA LYS A 170 3.31 -21.47 -0.30
C LYS A 170 2.01 -21.79 0.44
N TYR A 171 1.21 -20.76 0.71
CA TYR A 171 -0.02 -20.90 1.49
C TYR A 171 -1.27 -20.94 0.59
N LEU A 172 -1.46 -19.92 -0.25
CA LEU A 172 -2.56 -19.85 -1.22
C LEU A 172 -2.27 -18.82 -2.30
N ASN A 173 -3.07 -18.85 -3.35
CA ASN A 173 -3.10 -17.80 -4.38
C ASN A 173 -4.53 -17.29 -4.57
N ILE A 174 -4.65 -16.03 -5.04
CA ILE A 174 -5.91 -15.37 -5.34
C ILE A 174 -5.84 -14.83 -6.75
N LEU A 175 -6.78 -15.24 -7.60
CA LEU A 175 -6.94 -14.71 -8.95
C LEU A 175 -8.16 -13.79 -8.97
N GLY A 176 -7.92 -12.50 -9.22
CA GLY A 176 -8.96 -11.52 -9.51
C GLY A 176 -9.06 -11.23 -11.00
N TYR A 177 -9.99 -10.38 -11.40
CA TYR A 177 -10.22 -10.07 -12.82
C TYR A 177 -9.07 -9.23 -13.46
N TYR A 178 -8.27 -8.51 -12.66
CA TYR A 178 -7.11 -7.75 -13.11
C TYR A 178 -5.87 -7.90 -12.24
N TYR A 179 -5.94 -8.69 -11.18
CA TYR A 179 -4.82 -8.89 -10.26
C TYR A 179 -4.61 -10.38 -9.95
N TYR A 180 -3.39 -10.70 -9.60
CA TYR A 180 -2.99 -12.00 -9.09
C TYR A 180 -2.15 -11.83 -7.85
N VAL A 181 -2.46 -12.60 -6.81
CA VAL A 181 -1.75 -12.56 -5.53
C VAL A 181 -1.27 -13.96 -5.17
N GLU A 182 0.00 -14.09 -4.83
CA GLU A 182 0.55 -15.26 -4.14
C GLU A 182 0.82 -14.92 -2.68
N ILE A 183 0.48 -15.85 -1.79
CA ILE A 183 0.68 -15.69 -0.35
C ILE A 183 1.54 -16.85 0.15
N TYR A 184 2.62 -16.49 0.83
CA TYR A 184 3.58 -17.40 1.46
C TYR A 184 3.62 -17.16 2.97
N LYS A 185 4.08 -18.19 3.69
CA LYS A 185 4.57 -18.07 5.06
C LYS A 185 6.09 -18.04 5.04
N TYR A 186 6.67 -17.14 5.81
CA TYR A 186 8.10 -16.99 6.00
C TYR A 186 8.38 -16.71 7.46
N LYS A 187 9.06 -17.65 8.18
CA LYS A 187 9.33 -17.53 9.62
C LYS A 187 8.10 -17.12 10.45
N GLY A 188 6.93 -17.64 10.11
CA GLY A 188 5.66 -17.33 10.77
C GLY A 188 4.94 -16.07 10.29
N ALA A 189 5.60 -15.20 9.55
CA ALA A 189 4.97 -14.03 8.93
C ALA A 189 4.14 -14.39 7.69
N THR A 190 3.19 -13.52 7.37
CA THR A 190 2.44 -13.59 6.12
C THR A 190 3.11 -12.67 5.09
N VAL A 191 3.46 -13.24 3.95
CA VAL A 191 4.09 -12.54 2.83
C VAL A 191 3.20 -12.66 1.61
N ALA A 192 2.51 -11.58 1.26
CA ALA A 192 1.75 -11.48 0.02
C ALA A 192 2.61 -10.85 -1.07
N SER A 193 2.39 -11.26 -2.32
CA SER A 193 2.93 -10.60 -3.50
C SER A 193 1.81 -10.40 -4.51
N GLU A 194 1.61 -9.15 -4.96
CA GLU A 194 0.48 -8.74 -5.78
C GLU A 194 0.95 -8.12 -7.09
N SER A 195 0.54 -8.73 -8.20
CA SER A 195 0.64 -8.19 -9.55
C SER A 195 -0.72 -7.67 -9.99
N ALA A 196 -0.77 -6.49 -10.60
CA ALA A 196 -1.99 -5.88 -11.11
C ALA A 196 -1.80 -5.40 -12.56
N ASN A 197 -2.77 -5.74 -13.41
CA ASN A 197 -2.81 -5.32 -14.81
C ASN A 197 -3.91 -4.28 -15.03
N MET A 198 -3.52 -3.00 -15.05
CA MET A 198 -4.46 -1.88 -15.21
C MET A 198 -5.08 -1.83 -16.59
N VAL A 199 -4.41 -2.33 -17.63
CA VAL A 199 -4.98 -2.43 -18.97
C VAL A 199 -6.14 -3.44 -18.96
N GLN A 200 -5.96 -4.60 -18.33
CA GLN A 200 -7.02 -5.58 -18.16
C GLN A 200 -8.18 -5.04 -17.32
N GLN A 201 -7.90 -4.25 -16.26
CA GLN A 201 -8.94 -3.56 -15.49
C GLN A 201 -9.78 -2.65 -16.39
N GLY A 202 -9.14 -1.83 -17.22
CA GLY A 202 -9.83 -0.94 -18.15
C GLY A 202 -10.72 -1.70 -19.15
N ILE A 203 -10.24 -2.81 -19.70
CA ILE A 203 -11.01 -3.68 -20.60
C ILE A 203 -12.24 -4.25 -19.88
N GLU A 204 -12.08 -4.74 -18.67
CA GLU A 204 -13.17 -5.35 -17.90
C GLU A 204 -14.24 -4.32 -17.50
N VAL A 205 -13.82 -3.17 -17.00
CA VAL A 205 -14.72 -2.04 -16.70
C VAL A 205 -15.45 -1.55 -17.97
N GLY A 206 -14.76 -1.53 -19.10
CA GLY A 206 -15.35 -1.16 -20.40
C GLY A 206 -16.45 -2.13 -20.87
N LYS A 207 -16.34 -3.43 -20.58
CA LYS A 207 -17.35 -4.45 -20.91
C LYS A 207 -18.60 -4.36 -20.03
N HIS A 208 -18.47 -3.87 -18.81
CA HIS A 208 -19.52 -3.87 -17.78
C HIS A 208 -19.75 -2.45 -17.25
N GLN A 209 -20.13 -1.53 -18.13
CA GLN A 209 -20.34 -0.11 -17.79
C GLN A 209 -21.52 0.14 -16.83
N ASP A 210 -22.43 -0.81 -16.72
CA ASP A 210 -23.57 -0.83 -15.80
C ASP A 210 -23.17 -1.25 -14.37
N GLN A 211 -21.95 -1.74 -14.18
CA GLN A 211 -21.45 -2.20 -12.87
C GLN A 211 -20.47 -1.18 -12.27
N VAL A 212 -20.56 -1.03 -10.95
CA VAL A 212 -19.61 -0.23 -10.16
C VAL A 212 -18.71 -1.18 -9.38
N TYR A 213 -17.46 -1.31 -9.79
CA TYR A 213 -16.46 -2.16 -9.14
C TYR A 213 -15.80 -1.47 -7.93
N GLU A 214 -15.71 -0.15 -8.00
CA GLU A 214 -15.12 0.68 -6.96
C GLU A 214 -15.76 2.07 -6.96
N MET A 215 -15.73 2.72 -5.81
CA MET A 215 -16.14 4.11 -5.67
C MET A 215 -15.01 4.92 -5.08
N VAL A 216 -14.65 6.01 -5.75
CA VAL A 216 -13.56 6.91 -5.35
C VAL A 216 -14.14 8.30 -5.12
N TYR A 217 -14.00 8.80 -3.89
CA TYR A 217 -14.33 10.18 -3.59
C TYR A 217 -13.09 11.06 -3.78
N HIS A 218 -13.17 11.99 -4.70
CA HIS A 218 -12.05 12.84 -5.11
C HIS A 218 -12.03 14.18 -4.36
N PRO A 219 -10.86 14.85 -4.25
CA PRO A 219 -10.72 16.13 -3.57
C PRO A 219 -11.57 17.26 -4.17
N ASN A 220 -11.97 17.16 -5.44
CA ASN A 220 -12.85 18.11 -6.11
C ASN A 220 -14.34 17.94 -5.75
N GLY A 221 -14.69 16.97 -4.88
CA GLY A 221 -16.06 16.69 -4.44
C GLY A 221 -16.80 15.69 -5.31
N ASN A 222 -16.18 15.13 -6.36
CA ASN A 222 -16.81 14.10 -7.17
C ASN A 222 -16.68 12.72 -6.52
N LEU A 223 -17.78 11.99 -6.46
CA LEU A 223 -17.80 10.54 -6.23
C LEU A 223 -17.81 9.85 -7.60
N CYS A 224 -16.78 9.09 -7.91
CA CYS A 224 -16.62 8.46 -9.21
C CYS A 224 -16.51 6.93 -9.09
N ALA A 225 -16.90 6.21 -10.14
CA ALA A 225 -16.59 4.80 -10.34
C ALA A 225 -15.28 4.64 -11.15
N SER A 226 -14.32 5.54 -10.93
CA SER A 226 -13.02 5.62 -11.60
C SER A 226 -12.00 6.32 -10.70
N TRP A 227 -10.71 6.02 -10.90
CA TRP A 227 -9.59 6.75 -10.30
C TRP A 227 -9.31 8.10 -10.99
N VAL A 228 -10.00 8.39 -12.08
CA VAL A 228 -9.96 9.70 -12.75
C VAL A 228 -11.16 10.52 -12.28
N ASP A 229 -10.90 11.70 -11.74
CA ASP A 229 -11.86 12.54 -11.03
C ASP A 229 -12.94 13.22 -11.93
N SER A 230 -12.80 13.07 -13.25
CA SER A 230 -13.72 13.57 -14.27
C SER A 230 -14.46 12.44 -15.01
N GLU A 231 -14.18 11.16 -14.68
CA GLU A 231 -14.76 10.02 -15.38
C GLU A 231 -15.75 9.25 -14.49
N ARG A 232 -16.80 8.71 -15.13
CA ARG A 232 -17.83 7.86 -14.48
C ARG A 232 -18.32 8.47 -13.16
N ILE A 233 -18.70 9.74 -13.20
CA ILE A 233 -19.20 10.48 -12.04
C ILE A 233 -20.53 9.89 -11.60
N LEU A 234 -20.61 9.40 -10.37
CA LEU A 234 -21.79 8.85 -9.73
C LEU A 234 -22.57 9.93 -9.00
N ASP A 235 -21.87 10.86 -8.33
CA ASP A 235 -22.45 11.95 -7.57
C ASP A 235 -21.46 13.13 -7.46
N ARG A 236 -21.99 14.31 -7.13
CA ARG A 236 -21.21 15.54 -6.95
C ARG A 236 -21.62 16.24 -5.69
N TYR A 237 -20.67 16.46 -4.78
CA TYR A 237 -20.87 17.34 -3.65
C TYR A 237 -20.55 18.78 -4.08
N VAL A 238 -21.60 19.57 -4.25
CA VAL A 238 -21.49 21.02 -4.51
C VAL A 238 -21.57 21.72 -3.17
N LYS A 239 -20.50 22.48 -2.81
CA LYS A 239 -20.49 23.33 -1.61
C LYS A 239 -21.37 24.54 -1.79
#